data_c613018d7b18b3080326245d195dc93b
#
_entry.id   c613018d7b18b3080326245d195dc93b
#
_cell.length_a   1.000
_cell.length_b   1.000
_cell.length_c   1.000
_cell.angle_alpha   90.00
_cell.angle_beta   90.00
_cell.angle_gamma   90.00
#
_symmetry.space_group_name_H-M   'P 1'
#
loop_
_entity.id
_entity.type
_entity.pdbx_description
1 polymer ?
#
loop_
_entity_poly.entity_id
_entity_poly.type
_entity_poly.pdbx_seq_one_letter_code
_entity_poly.pdbx_strand_id
1 'polypeptide(L)'
;FFDLLGFAVLRGVMTADQVTRSNAAIDAHAHLLKPHERRLEGGSKALTSDVRQHWLSGMLGWDHPWCEPFRELLVHPKIDPYLKELLGTGYRLNEGPDLVTMERGCAGHYLHGGGIERPDFTQTYRWHHGRMYCGMTVVEFMLADEAAGDGGVAVVPGGHKSNYPLPQSFSYYEKYQEFVQEIHVQAGDAVIFTEACTHGT
;
A
#
# COMPACT_ATOMS: atom_id res chain seq x y z
N PHE A 1 5.05 13.69 -11.55
CA PHE A 1 5.63 12.39 -11.18
C PHE A 1 4.53 11.32 -11.09
N PHE A 2 3.47 11.53 -10.31
CA PHE A 2 2.42 10.54 -10.09
C PHE A 2 1.81 10.03 -11.41
N ASP A 3 1.48 10.92 -12.35
CA ASP A 3 0.98 10.50 -13.66
C ASP A 3 1.98 9.60 -14.41
N LEU A 4 3.29 9.83 -14.27
CA LEU A 4 4.31 9.03 -14.93
C LEU A 4 4.48 7.66 -14.28
N LEU A 5 4.53 7.61 -12.96
CA LEU A 5 4.94 6.45 -12.18
C LEU A 5 3.77 5.63 -11.61
N GLY A 6 2.63 6.27 -11.31
CA GLY A 6 1.48 5.66 -10.64
C GLY A 6 1.55 5.72 -9.11
N PHE A 7 2.65 6.23 -8.57
CA PHE A 7 2.88 6.39 -7.14
C PHE A 7 3.74 7.61 -6.81
N ALA A 8 3.76 7.99 -5.54
CA ALA A 8 4.68 8.98 -4.99
C ALA A 8 5.05 8.65 -3.54
N VAL A 9 6.29 8.96 -3.15
CA VAL A 9 6.75 8.87 -1.77
C VAL A 9 6.76 10.26 -1.17
N LEU A 10 6.03 10.43 -0.09
CA LEU A 10 5.91 11.69 0.64
C LEU A 10 6.72 11.58 1.94
N ARG A 11 7.78 12.34 2.04
CA ARG A 11 8.70 12.28 3.18
C ARG A 11 8.20 13.08 4.37
N GLY A 12 8.39 12.52 5.58
CA GLY A 12 8.09 13.19 6.85
C GLY A 12 6.62 13.64 6.96
N VAL A 13 5.70 12.81 6.52
CA VAL A 13 4.25 13.08 6.62
C VAL A 13 3.83 13.09 8.08
N MET A 14 4.08 12.00 8.81
CA MET A 14 3.79 11.87 10.23
C MET A 14 4.92 12.48 11.08
N THR A 15 4.56 12.97 12.23
CA THR A 15 5.53 13.37 13.27
C THR A 15 6.01 12.12 14.04
N ALA A 16 7.14 12.23 14.72
CA ALA A 16 7.64 11.15 15.58
C ALA A 16 6.63 10.77 16.68
N ASP A 17 5.88 11.75 17.22
CA ASP A 17 4.81 11.51 18.19
C ASP A 17 3.67 10.68 17.57
N GLN A 18 3.23 11.02 16.36
CA GLN A 18 2.19 10.25 15.67
C GLN A 18 2.62 8.80 15.42
N VAL A 19 3.86 8.59 14.97
CA VAL A 19 4.43 7.24 14.79
C VAL A 19 4.46 6.49 16.11
N THR A 20 4.95 7.11 17.18
CA THR A 20 5.02 6.51 18.52
C THR A 20 3.65 6.10 19.04
N ARG A 21 2.64 6.99 18.93
CA ARG A 21 1.27 6.70 19.39
C ARG A 21 0.61 5.60 18.56
N SER A 22 0.85 5.58 17.25
CA SER A 22 0.34 4.53 16.37
C SER A 22 0.93 3.16 16.73
N ASN A 23 2.25 3.07 16.90
CA ASN A 23 2.92 1.84 17.31
C ASN A 23 2.46 1.38 18.70
N ALA A 24 2.35 2.27 19.67
CA ALA A 24 1.84 1.92 21.01
C ALA A 24 0.40 1.37 20.97
N ALA A 25 -0.46 1.93 20.10
CA ALA A 25 -1.82 1.42 19.92
C ALA A 25 -1.82 0.02 19.29
N ILE A 26 -0.93 -0.24 18.31
CA ILE A 26 -0.76 -1.55 17.69
C ILE A 26 -0.25 -2.57 18.72
N ASP A 27 0.78 -2.22 19.48
CA ASP A 27 1.35 -3.11 20.53
C ASP A 27 0.30 -3.51 21.57
N ALA A 28 -0.53 -2.56 22.00
CA ALA A 28 -1.64 -2.84 22.92
C ALA A 28 -2.68 -3.83 22.34
N HIS A 29 -2.78 -3.92 21.03
CA HIS A 29 -3.73 -4.77 20.29
C HIS A 29 -3.06 -5.93 19.53
N ALA A 30 -1.77 -6.20 19.79
CA ALA A 30 -1.02 -7.26 19.10
C ALA A 30 -1.69 -8.64 19.18
N HIS A 31 -2.46 -8.90 20.23
CA HIS A 31 -3.24 -10.13 20.42
C HIS A 31 -4.35 -10.33 19.36
N LEU A 32 -4.70 -9.28 18.60
CA LEU A 32 -5.68 -9.31 17.51
C LEU A 32 -5.03 -9.58 16.14
N LEU A 33 -3.70 -9.61 16.05
CA LEU A 33 -3.00 -9.94 14.82
C LEU A 33 -3.42 -11.32 14.30
N LYS A 34 -3.74 -11.39 13.02
CA LYS A 34 -4.15 -12.63 12.35
C LYS A 34 -3.16 -12.95 11.23
N PRO A 35 -2.69 -14.21 11.12
CA PRO A 35 -1.87 -14.61 9.99
C PRO A 35 -2.69 -14.47 8.70
N HIS A 36 -2.05 -13.98 7.66
CA HIS A 36 -2.67 -13.92 6.34
C HIS A 36 -2.89 -15.35 5.83
N GLU A 37 -4.15 -15.72 5.60
CA GLU A 37 -4.53 -17.11 5.29
C GLU A 37 -4.16 -17.54 3.86
N ARG A 38 -3.94 -16.57 2.96
CA ARG A 38 -3.72 -16.85 1.56
C ARG A 38 -2.32 -17.39 1.30
N ARG A 39 -2.23 -18.68 1.11
CA ARG A 39 -1.02 -19.32 0.61
C ARG A 39 -1.10 -19.33 -0.92
N LEU A 40 -0.10 -18.74 -1.57
CA LEU A 40 0.04 -18.89 -3.01
C LEU A 40 0.69 -20.26 -3.28
N GLU A 41 0.02 -21.09 -4.04
CA GLU A 41 0.61 -22.34 -4.55
C GLU A 41 1.44 -22.00 -5.78
N GLY A 42 2.73 -22.30 -5.72
CA GLY A 42 3.69 -21.97 -6.78
C GLY A 42 4.24 -20.56 -6.69
N GLY A 43 5.00 -20.17 -7.66
CA GLY A 43 5.66 -18.88 -7.73
C GLY A 43 7.13 -18.90 -7.29
N SER A 44 7.70 -17.72 -7.12
CA SER A 44 9.09 -17.55 -6.71
C SER A 44 9.28 -17.84 -5.22
N LYS A 45 10.54 -17.89 -4.78
CA LYS A 45 10.90 -17.98 -3.35
C LYS A 45 10.33 -16.82 -2.52
N ALA A 46 10.09 -15.67 -3.14
CA ALA A 46 9.49 -14.51 -2.49
C ALA A 46 8.07 -14.77 -1.97
N LEU A 47 7.35 -15.75 -2.54
CA LEU A 47 5.96 -16.06 -2.23
C LEU A 47 5.75 -17.40 -1.50
N THR A 48 6.81 -18.16 -1.24
CA THR A 48 6.71 -19.57 -0.77
C THR A 48 7.26 -19.81 0.63
N SER A 49 7.38 -18.79 1.45
CA SER A 49 7.82 -18.92 2.85
C SER A 49 6.71 -19.50 3.74
N ASP A 50 7.11 -20.24 4.78
CA ASP A 50 6.21 -20.66 5.86
C ASP A 50 5.96 -19.53 6.88
N VAL A 51 6.81 -18.50 6.89
CA VAL A 51 6.60 -17.28 7.67
C VAL A 51 5.58 -16.42 6.95
N ARG A 52 4.50 -16.05 7.65
CA ARG A 52 3.37 -15.33 7.06
C ARG A 52 3.33 -13.88 7.48
N GLN A 53 2.79 -13.06 6.60
CA GLN A 53 2.31 -11.73 6.97
C GLN A 53 1.23 -11.85 8.04
N HIS A 54 1.17 -10.87 8.94
CA HIS A 54 0.05 -10.73 9.86
C HIS A 54 -0.69 -9.43 9.56
N TRP A 55 -2.00 -9.50 9.72
CA TRP A 55 -2.91 -8.39 9.48
C TRP A 55 -3.63 -8.01 10.76
N LEU A 56 -3.83 -6.71 10.93
CA LEU A 56 -4.58 -6.13 12.02
C LEU A 56 -5.51 -5.06 11.46
N SER A 57 -6.78 -5.15 11.77
CA SER A 57 -7.82 -4.26 11.27
C SER A 57 -8.73 -3.76 12.40
N GLY A 58 -9.67 -2.88 12.04
CA GLY A 58 -10.67 -2.39 12.98
C GLY A 58 -10.21 -1.23 13.87
N MET A 59 -9.07 -0.63 13.60
CA MET A 59 -8.40 0.40 14.42
C MET A 59 -9.28 1.63 14.70
N LEU A 60 -10.18 1.99 13.79
CA LEU A 60 -11.09 3.13 13.96
C LEU A 60 -12.15 2.90 15.03
N GLY A 61 -12.44 1.64 15.34
CA GLY A 61 -13.42 1.22 16.35
C GLY A 61 -12.83 0.85 17.70
N TRP A 62 -11.51 0.96 17.88
CA TRP A 62 -10.91 0.69 19.18
C TRP A 62 -11.31 1.73 20.23
N ASP A 63 -11.23 1.37 21.51
CA ASP A 63 -11.49 2.28 22.60
C ASP A 63 -10.48 3.43 22.65
N HIS A 64 -10.92 4.57 23.17
CA HIS A 64 -10.01 5.69 23.45
C HIS A 64 -8.94 5.29 24.49
N PRO A 65 -7.69 5.74 24.32
CA PRO A 65 -7.19 6.64 23.27
C PRO A 65 -6.67 5.93 22.01
N TRP A 66 -6.79 4.62 21.90
CA TRP A 66 -6.12 3.79 20.91
C TRP A 66 -6.59 4.02 19.47
N CYS A 67 -7.84 4.43 19.28
CA CYS A 67 -8.36 4.75 17.92
C CYS A 67 -7.87 6.11 17.38
N GLU A 68 -7.45 7.02 18.24
CA GLU A 68 -7.15 8.41 17.87
C GLU A 68 -6.05 8.54 16.81
N PRO A 69 -4.88 7.88 16.93
CA PRO A 69 -3.84 8.01 15.94
C PRO A 69 -4.33 7.67 14.51
N PHE A 70 -5.15 6.64 14.38
CA PHE A 70 -5.64 6.19 13.07
C PHE A 70 -6.75 7.09 12.52
N ARG A 71 -7.58 7.68 13.38
CA ARG A 71 -8.57 8.69 12.99
C ARG A 71 -7.93 9.97 12.48
N GLU A 72 -6.81 10.39 13.09
CA GLU A 72 -6.02 11.53 12.63
C GLU A 72 -5.47 11.31 11.20
N LEU A 73 -5.10 10.08 10.83
CA LEU A 73 -4.58 9.76 9.51
C LEU A 73 -5.62 9.93 8.41
N LEU A 74 -6.91 9.71 8.68
CA LEU A 74 -7.99 9.83 7.68
C LEU A 74 -8.12 11.23 7.09
N VAL A 75 -7.75 12.24 7.85
CA VAL A 75 -7.86 13.65 7.48
C VAL A 75 -6.50 14.36 7.57
N HIS A 76 -5.43 13.62 7.35
CA HIS A 76 -4.07 14.13 7.53
C HIS A 76 -3.80 15.31 6.57
N PRO A 77 -3.44 16.51 7.09
CA PRO A 77 -3.38 17.74 6.29
C PRO A 77 -2.33 17.70 5.17
N LYS A 78 -1.27 16.90 5.31
CA LYS A 78 -0.26 16.74 4.25
C LYS A 78 -0.69 15.76 3.16
N ILE A 79 -1.73 14.93 3.39
CA ILE A 79 -2.24 13.93 2.44
C ILE A 79 -3.47 14.44 1.69
N ASP A 80 -4.37 15.14 2.38
CA ASP A 80 -5.63 15.63 1.81
C ASP A 80 -5.51 16.37 0.46
N PRO A 81 -4.51 17.26 0.23
CA PRO A 81 -4.34 17.91 -1.07
C PRO A 81 -4.08 16.94 -2.21
N TYR A 82 -3.31 15.87 -1.96
CA TYR A 82 -3.04 14.84 -2.97
C TYR A 82 -4.28 14.02 -3.29
N LEU A 83 -5.05 13.62 -2.27
CA LEU A 83 -6.29 12.89 -2.47
C LEU A 83 -7.32 13.72 -3.25
N LYS A 84 -7.42 15.01 -2.97
CA LYS A 84 -8.28 15.92 -3.74
C LYS A 84 -7.88 16.04 -5.20
N GLU A 85 -6.57 16.07 -5.49
CA GLU A 85 -6.07 16.11 -6.86
C GLU A 85 -6.34 14.80 -7.62
N LEU A 86 -6.15 13.66 -6.96
CA LEU A 86 -6.25 12.33 -7.57
C LEU A 86 -7.69 11.81 -7.68
N LEU A 87 -8.52 12.10 -6.70
CA LEU A 87 -9.87 11.54 -6.54
C LEU A 87 -10.99 12.58 -6.67
N GLY A 88 -10.64 13.88 -6.58
CA GLY A 88 -11.62 14.96 -6.48
C GLY A 88 -12.03 15.26 -5.04
N THR A 89 -12.73 16.40 -4.85
CA THR A 89 -13.09 16.92 -3.51
C THR A 89 -14.12 16.09 -2.75
N GLY A 90 -14.80 15.17 -3.43
CA GLY A 90 -15.83 14.31 -2.83
C GLY A 90 -15.33 12.90 -2.51
N TYR A 91 -14.02 12.69 -2.44
CA TYR A 91 -13.48 11.37 -2.10
C TYR A 91 -13.97 10.88 -0.73
N ARG A 92 -14.01 9.58 -0.56
CA ARG A 92 -14.44 8.93 0.67
C ARG A 92 -13.56 7.72 0.98
N LEU A 93 -13.53 7.34 2.24
CA LEU A 93 -12.89 6.11 2.67
C LEU A 93 -13.61 4.91 2.05
N ASN A 94 -12.87 4.05 1.41
CA ASN A 94 -13.38 2.78 0.86
C ASN A 94 -13.23 1.66 1.89
N GLU A 95 -12.04 1.53 2.47
CA GLU A 95 -11.72 0.57 3.51
C GLU A 95 -11.07 1.28 4.70
N GLY A 96 -11.22 0.72 5.88
CA GLY A 96 -10.56 1.22 7.09
C GLY A 96 -9.04 1.04 7.00
N PRO A 97 -8.27 1.71 7.87
CA PRO A 97 -6.86 1.43 7.96
C PRO A 97 -6.63 -0.01 8.43
N ASP A 98 -5.79 -0.72 7.69
CA ASP A 98 -5.30 -2.05 8.02
C ASP A 98 -3.80 -2.00 8.17
N LEU A 99 -3.26 -2.72 9.15
CA LEU A 99 -1.83 -2.94 9.30
C LEU A 99 -1.46 -4.27 8.63
N VAL A 100 -0.40 -4.24 7.84
CA VAL A 100 0.31 -5.43 7.40
C VAL A 100 1.67 -5.45 8.07
N THR A 101 2.00 -6.53 8.78
CA THR A 101 3.32 -6.72 9.37
C THR A 101 4.03 -7.88 8.68
N MET A 102 5.33 -7.72 8.46
CA MET A 102 6.19 -8.75 7.90
C MET A 102 7.40 -8.97 8.81
N GLU A 103 7.69 -10.23 9.09
CA GLU A 103 8.90 -10.63 9.80
C GLU A 103 9.96 -11.06 8.78
N ARG A 104 11.20 -11.08 9.20
CA ARG A 104 12.31 -11.53 8.34
C ARG A 104 12.05 -12.93 7.78
N GLY A 105 12.14 -13.04 6.46
CA GLY A 105 11.84 -14.28 5.74
C GLY A 105 10.36 -14.54 5.50
N CYS A 106 9.51 -13.56 5.76
CA CYS A 106 8.08 -13.61 5.44
C CYS A 106 7.87 -13.73 3.93
N ALA A 107 6.84 -14.46 3.54
CA ALA A 107 6.36 -14.45 2.15
C ALA A 107 5.78 -13.06 1.83
N GLY A 108 6.13 -12.53 0.66
CA GLY A 108 5.53 -11.32 0.12
C GLY A 108 4.12 -11.54 -0.41
N HIS A 109 3.55 -10.50 -0.97
CA HIS A 109 2.30 -10.55 -1.73
C HIS A 109 2.60 -10.42 -3.22
N TYR A 110 1.92 -11.23 -4.05
CA TYR A 110 2.13 -11.17 -5.49
C TYR A 110 1.77 -9.79 -6.07
N LEU A 111 2.44 -9.45 -7.19
CA LEU A 111 2.11 -8.23 -7.92
C LEU A 111 0.68 -8.32 -8.47
N HIS A 112 -0.11 -7.30 -8.23
CA HIS A 112 -1.48 -7.15 -8.71
C HIS A 112 -1.75 -5.70 -9.09
N GLY A 113 -2.96 -5.40 -9.54
CA GLY A 113 -3.26 -4.10 -10.14
C GLY A 113 -2.80 -4.04 -11.60
N GLY A 114 -3.01 -2.91 -12.23
CA GLY A 114 -2.70 -2.72 -13.65
C GLY A 114 -3.64 -3.49 -14.58
N GLY A 115 -3.57 -3.12 -15.88
CA GLY A 115 -4.35 -3.75 -16.93
C GLY A 115 -5.78 -3.21 -17.07
N ILE A 116 -6.20 -3.04 -18.34
CA ILE A 116 -7.52 -2.45 -18.66
C ILE A 116 -8.60 -3.54 -18.81
N GLU A 117 -8.23 -4.81 -18.88
CA GLU A 117 -9.16 -5.88 -19.22
C GLU A 117 -10.18 -6.22 -18.11
N ARG A 118 -9.92 -5.84 -16.87
CA ARG A 118 -10.90 -6.01 -15.80
C ARG A 118 -11.61 -4.69 -15.56
N PRO A 119 -12.93 -4.62 -15.76
CA PRO A 119 -13.71 -3.41 -15.49
C PRO A 119 -13.92 -3.23 -13.96
N ASP A 120 -12.85 -3.28 -13.21
CA ASP A 120 -12.87 -2.92 -11.80
C ASP A 120 -12.65 -1.42 -11.69
N PHE A 121 -13.64 -0.70 -11.19
CA PHE A 121 -13.57 0.76 -11.05
C PHE A 121 -12.42 1.19 -10.13
N THR A 122 -12.00 0.37 -9.17
CA THR A 122 -10.90 0.66 -8.24
C THR A 122 -9.56 0.72 -8.96
N GLN A 123 -9.38 -0.12 -9.98
CA GLN A 123 -8.16 -0.23 -10.79
C GLN A 123 -8.19 0.65 -12.05
N THR A 124 -8.89 1.77 -12.02
CA THR A 124 -8.92 2.71 -13.15
C THR A 124 -8.01 3.90 -12.91
N TYR A 125 -7.30 4.27 -13.97
CA TYR A 125 -6.54 5.52 -14.05
C TYR A 125 -6.77 6.17 -15.41
N ARG A 126 -7.05 7.48 -15.41
CA ARG A 126 -7.22 8.26 -16.62
C ARG A 126 -6.65 9.66 -16.45
N TRP A 127 -6.00 10.16 -17.48
CA TRP A 127 -5.74 11.57 -17.65
C TRP A 127 -6.73 12.13 -18.67
N HIS A 128 -7.53 13.12 -18.29
CA HIS A 128 -8.52 13.71 -19.16
C HIS A 128 -8.77 15.18 -18.79
N HIS A 129 -8.86 16.06 -19.77
CA HIS A 129 -9.09 17.49 -19.56
C HIS A 129 -8.20 18.16 -18.51
N GLY A 130 -6.90 17.83 -18.50
CA GLY A 130 -5.95 18.42 -17.59
C GLY A 130 -6.02 17.91 -16.15
N ARG A 131 -6.69 16.79 -15.89
CA ARG A 131 -6.84 16.18 -14.55
C ARG A 131 -6.54 14.70 -14.56
N MET A 132 -6.08 14.23 -13.41
CA MET A 132 -5.99 12.80 -13.09
C MET A 132 -7.31 12.31 -12.50
N TYR A 133 -7.68 11.09 -12.85
CA TYR A 133 -8.84 10.39 -12.31
C TYR A 133 -8.40 8.99 -11.90
N CYS A 134 -8.32 8.76 -10.59
CA CYS A 134 -8.05 7.44 -10.01
C CYS A 134 -9.36 6.83 -9.52
N GLY A 135 -9.55 5.54 -9.72
CA GLY A 135 -10.69 4.81 -9.18
C GLY A 135 -10.56 4.63 -7.67
N MET A 136 -9.40 4.15 -7.23
CA MET A 136 -9.00 4.07 -5.83
C MET A 136 -7.55 4.51 -5.69
N THR A 137 -7.27 5.14 -4.58
CA THR A 137 -5.91 5.55 -4.19
C THR A 137 -5.64 5.00 -2.79
N VAL A 138 -4.53 4.32 -2.65
CA VAL A 138 -4.02 3.82 -1.37
C VAL A 138 -3.04 4.82 -0.79
N VAL A 139 -3.08 4.99 0.52
CA VAL A 139 -2.08 5.73 1.29
C VAL A 139 -1.54 4.80 2.36
N GLU A 140 -0.30 4.42 2.24
CA GLU A 140 0.41 3.67 3.25
C GLU A 140 1.23 4.60 4.12
N PHE A 141 0.96 4.62 5.42
CA PHE A 141 1.70 5.38 6.41
C PHE A 141 2.74 4.47 7.06
N MET A 142 3.99 4.83 6.93
CA MET A 142 5.11 4.00 7.36
C MET A 142 5.35 4.18 8.85
N LEU A 143 5.22 3.10 9.60
CA LEU A 143 5.41 3.06 11.05
C LEU A 143 6.78 2.53 11.47
N ALA A 144 7.57 2.04 10.51
CA ALA A 144 8.94 1.58 10.66
C ALA A 144 9.77 2.03 9.46
N ASP A 145 11.08 1.95 9.59
CA ASP A 145 12.01 2.12 8.47
C ASP A 145 12.00 0.84 7.62
N GLU A 146 12.05 1.00 6.31
CA GLU A 146 12.17 -0.09 5.34
C GLU A 146 13.32 0.23 4.37
N ALA A 147 14.38 -0.53 4.49
CA ALA A 147 15.55 -0.43 3.63
C ALA A 147 15.54 -1.52 2.54
N ALA A 148 16.49 -1.46 1.63
CA ALA A 148 16.65 -2.46 0.57
C ALA A 148 16.73 -3.89 1.13
N GLY A 149 15.85 -4.77 0.68
CA GLY A 149 15.81 -6.17 1.08
C GLY A 149 15.10 -6.45 2.40
N ASP A 150 14.48 -5.44 3.03
CA ASP A 150 13.64 -5.64 4.21
C ASP A 150 12.24 -6.15 3.85
N GLY A 151 11.86 -6.08 2.57
CA GLY A 151 10.50 -6.26 2.09
C GLY A 151 9.77 -4.92 1.99
N GLY A 152 8.46 -4.92 2.11
CA GLY A 152 7.65 -3.72 2.00
C GLY A 152 7.06 -3.54 0.61
N VAL A 153 6.67 -2.32 0.29
CA VAL A 153 5.97 -2.01 -0.96
C VAL A 153 6.88 -2.17 -2.16
N ALA A 154 6.44 -2.97 -3.11
CA ALA A 154 7.07 -3.13 -4.41
C ALA A 154 6.10 -2.68 -5.51
N VAL A 155 6.58 -1.93 -6.48
CA VAL A 155 5.77 -1.37 -7.57
C VAL A 155 6.41 -1.63 -8.94
N VAL A 156 5.58 -1.63 -9.98
CA VAL A 156 6.05 -1.53 -11.36
C VAL A 156 5.76 -0.10 -11.83
N PRO A 157 6.78 0.78 -11.92
CA PRO A 157 6.57 2.17 -12.30
C PRO A 157 5.88 2.29 -13.65
N GLY A 158 4.79 3.05 -13.72
CA GLY A 158 3.99 3.21 -14.93
C GLY A 158 3.00 2.08 -15.20
N GLY A 159 2.94 1.04 -14.36
CA GLY A 159 2.04 -0.12 -14.52
C GLY A 159 0.56 0.26 -14.62
N HIS A 160 0.14 1.36 -14.00
CA HIS A 160 -1.22 1.89 -14.08
C HIS A 160 -1.67 2.32 -15.49
N LYS A 161 -0.76 2.42 -16.43
CA LYS A 161 -1.01 2.73 -17.85
C LYS A 161 -0.87 1.51 -18.77
N SER A 162 -0.68 0.32 -18.19
CA SER A 162 -0.58 -0.91 -18.98
C SER A 162 -1.90 -1.21 -19.70
N ASN A 163 -1.80 -1.48 -21.00
CA ASN A 163 -2.94 -1.90 -21.83
C ASN A 163 -3.12 -3.42 -21.85
N TYR A 164 -2.19 -4.14 -21.26
CA TYR A 164 -2.17 -5.61 -21.25
C TYR A 164 -2.23 -6.15 -19.82
N PRO A 165 -2.88 -7.30 -19.62
CA PRO A 165 -2.89 -7.96 -18.33
C PRO A 165 -1.47 -8.35 -17.92
N LEU A 166 -1.21 -8.31 -16.63
CA LEU A 166 0.06 -8.71 -16.05
C LEU A 166 0.28 -10.22 -16.28
N PRO A 167 1.38 -10.65 -16.92
CA PRO A 167 1.67 -12.08 -17.06
C PRO A 167 1.82 -12.75 -15.69
N GLN A 168 1.27 -13.93 -15.50
CA GLN A 168 1.31 -14.65 -14.22
C GLN A 168 2.75 -14.85 -13.72
N SER A 169 3.70 -15.18 -14.60
CA SER A 169 5.10 -15.34 -14.22
C SER A 169 5.75 -14.05 -13.73
N PHE A 170 5.26 -12.90 -14.17
CA PHE A 170 5.68 -11.60 -13.65
C PHE A 170 4.99 -11.31 -12.32
N SER A 171 3.67 -11.50 -12.26
CA SER A 171 2.89 -11.35 -11.04
C SER A 171 3.48 -12.13 -9.87
N TYR A 172 4.02 -13.32 -10.11
CA TYR A 172 4.58 -14.20 -9.09
C TYR A 172 6.10 -14.06 -8.91
N TYR A 173 6.70 -12.97 -9.40
CA TYR A 173 8.14 -12.70 -9.30
C TYR A 173 9.04 -13.80 -9.87
N GLU A 174 8.56 -14.60 -10.83
CA GLU A 174 9.34 -15.64 -11.48
C GLU A 174 10.22 -15.08 -12.59
N LYS A 175 9.75 -14.03 -13.27
CA LYS A 175 10.44 -13.37 -14.39
C LYS A 175 10.27 -11.85 -14.30
N TYR A 176 11.16 -11.13 -15.00
CA TYR A 176 11.08 -9.68 -15.19
C TYR A 176 11.16 -8.85 -13.92
N GLN A 177 11.86 -9.37 -12.90
CA GLN A 177 12.02 -8.67 -11.61
C GLN A 177 12.78 -7.35 -11.74
N GLU A 178 13.55 -7.17 -12.79
CA GLU A 178 14.26 -5.93 -13.13
C GLU A 178 13.33 -4.73 -13.36
N PHE A 179 12.03 -4.96 -13.58
CA PHE A 179 11.01 -3.91 -13.70
C PHE A 179 10.31 -3.60 -12.37
N VAL A 180 10.56 -4.37 -11.35
CA VAL A 180 9.99 -4.16 -10.01
C VAL A 180 10.89 -3.23 -9.23
N GLN A 181 10.32 -2.17 -8.69
CA GLN A 181 11.01 -1.22 -7.82
C GLN A 181 10.54 -1.41 -6.38
N GLU A 182 11.44 -1.77 -5.50
CA GLU A 182 11.22 -1.74 -4.05
C GLU A 182 11.24 -0.28 -3.55
N ILE A 183 10.28 0.08 -2.71
CA ILE A 183 10.14 1.44 -2.18
C ILE A 183 10.81 1.52 -0.81
N HIS A 184 11.89 2.28 -0.72
CA HIS A 184 12.59 2.48 0.56
C HIS A 184 12.05 3.72 1.27
N VAL A 185 11.69 3.56 2.53
CA VAL A 185 11.02 4.58 3.35
C VAL A 185 11.58 4.63 4.76
N GLN A 186 11.24 5.69 5.47
CA GLN A 186 11.51 5.86 6.88
C GLN A 186 10.20 5.97 7.66
N ALA A 187 10.22 5.63 8.92
CA ALA A 187 9.09 5.84 9.81
C ALA A 187 8.62 7.30 9.75
N GLY A 188 7.33 7.50 9.52
CA GLY A 188 6.75 8.81 9.31
C GLY A 188 6.59 9.25 7.85
N ASP A 189 7.16 8.53 6.90
CA ASP A 189 6.88 8.73 5.48
C ASP A 189 5.47 8.21 5.12
N ALA A 190 5.02 8.51 3.91
CA ALA A 190 3.85 7.87 3.33
C ALA A 190 4.10 7.54 1.85
N VAL A 191 3.61 6.39 1.42
CA VAL A 191 3.54 6.02 0.00
C VAL A 191 2.10 6.19 -0.45
N ILE A 192 1.90 6.95 -1.53
CA ILE A 192 0.59 7.13 -2.15
C ILE A 192 0.63 6.54 -3.56
N PHE A 193 -0.31 5.66 -3.89
CA PHE A 193 -0.38 5.06 -5.21
C PHE A 193 -1.82 4.83 -5.64
N THR A 194 -2.04 4.82 -6.97
CA THR A 194 -3.32 4.38 -7.51
C THR A 194 -3.38 2.85 -7.51
N GLU A 195 -4.50 2.27 -7.13
CA GLU A 195 -4.73 0.81 -7.19
C GLU A 195 -4.55 0.24 -8.61
N ALA A 196 -4.63 1.09 -9.62
CA ALA A 196 -4.29 0.74 -11.00
C ALA A 196 -2.78 0.48 -11.19
N CYS A 197 -1.90 1.00 -10.32
CA CYS A 197 -0.47 0.73 -10.38
C CYS A 197 -0.22 -0.73 -9.99
N THR A 198 0.57 -1.44 -10.79
CA THR A 198 0.99 -2.79 -10.43
C THR A 198 1.87 -2.73 -9.18
N HIS A 199 1.46 -3.39 -8.11
CA HIS A 199 2.12 -3.37 -6.81
C HIS A 199 2.00 -4.71 -6.08
N GLY A 200 2.83 -4.88 -5.04
CA GLY A 200 2.90 -6.05 -4.17
C GLY A 200 3.86 -5.80 -3.02
N THR A 201 4.33 -6.85 -2.38
CA THR A 201 5.35 -6.78 -1.31
C THR A 201 6.38 -7.87 -1.47
#